data_9a7eb5b5e59274bd5a35f0d83a2adcbb
#
_entry.id   9a7eb5b5e59274bd5a35f0d83a2adcbb
#
_cell.length_a   1.000
_cell.length_b   1.000
_cell.length_c   1.000
_cell.angle_alpha   90.00
_cell.angle_beta   90.00
_cell.angle_gamma   90.00
#
_symmetry.space_group_name_H-M   'P 1'
#
loop_
_entity.id
_entity.type
_entity.pdbx_description
1 polymer ?
#
loop_
_entity_poly.entity_id
_entity_poly.type
_entity_poly.pdbx_seq_one_letter_code
_entity_poly.pdbx_strand_id
1 'polypeptide(L)'
;RPLDFAPGTRWSYSNTNFLMLGRVVEKVSGVPYGTFLAQHILTPLGMRATVYDPAPGGQEMASGYTSVALGVPTPVPPEGAGWLGMAGALWSTPGDLLKWDLALVNGKVLDRDSYLTLTTPRHLADGRSTGYGCGEGVSDRGEAVVLSHAGAVSGFTASNTIVPATHSAIALLTNQDFGSLGDLRRAILAQLIPHVDVPEIRGPPALQAATAFLRQLQKGQVDRAALADDFSAYLTPERLAGARKTLAARISAVEVAGRAERGGMEVAELRFRVGARAAAALMYRTPDGKIQEFLVYEP
;
A
#
# COMPACT_ATOMS: atom_id res chain seq x y z
N ARG A 1 -17.10 2.63 19.20
CA ARG A 1 -16.38 3.90 19.06
C ARG A 1 -17.15 4.78 18.07
N PRO A 2 -17.12 6.11 18.21
CA PRO A 2 -17.65 7.00 17.19
C PRO A 2 -16.87 6.84 15.88
N LEU A 3 -17.47 7.28 14.78
CA LEU A 3 -16.76 7.34 13.48
C LEU A 3 -15.64 8.38 13.56
N ASP A 4 -14.52 8.13 12.92
CA ASP A 4 -13.38 9.05 12.86
C ASP A 4 -13.74 10.32 12.05
N PHE A 5 -14.70 10.20 11.12
CA PHE A 5 -15.24 11.30 10.30
C PHE A 5 -16.63 10.95 9.77
N ALA A 6 -17.37 11.95 9.32
CA ALA A 6 -18.66 11.74 8.70
C ALA A 6 -18.53 10.95 7.39
N PRO A 7 -19.41 9.97 7.11
CA PRO A 7 -19.38 9.18 5.87
C PRO A 7 -19.34 10.08 4.63
N GLY A 8 -18.49 9.71 3.66
CA GLY A 8 -18.34 10.45 2.41
C GLY A 8 -17.43 11.67 2.49
N THR A 9 -16.96 12.10 3.67
CA THR A 9 -16.12 13.32 3.78
C THR A 9 -14.64 13.05 3.65
N ARG A 10 -14.20 11.83 4.00
CA ARG A 10 -12.78 11.42 3.97
C ARG A 10 -12.67 9.94 3.59
N TRP A 11 -11.46 9.54 3.27
CA TRP A 11 -11.08 8.15 3.09
C TRP A 11 -9.97 7.78 4.06
N SER A 12 -10.07 6.59 4.65
CA SER A 12 -9.03 5.98 5.46
C SER A 12 -9.07 4.46 5.29
N TYR A 13 -7.92 3.86 5.02
CA TYR A 13 -7.79 2.41 4.98
C TYR A 13 -8.03 1.81 6.37
N SER A 14 -8.79 0.71 6.45
CA SER A 14 -9.09 0.07 7.73
C SER A 14 -9.24 -1.45 7.57
N ASN A 15 -8.34 -2.21 8.19
CA ASN A 15 -8.45 -3.66 8.31
C ASN A 15 -9.75 -4.08 9.02
N THR A 16 -10.22 -3.30 9.99
CA THR A 16 -11.47 -3.56 10.70
C THR A 16 -12.67 -3.61 9.74
N ASN A 17 -12.70 -2.75 8.71
CA ASN A 17 -13.76 -2.78 7.71
C ASN A 17 -13.78 -4.12 6.96
N PHE A 18 -12.62 -4.65 6.59
CA PHE A 18 -12.52 -5.95 5.89
C PHE A 18 -12.87 -7.12 6.81
N LEU A 19 -12.51 -7.07 8.10
CA LEU A 19 -12.97 -8.03 9.09
C LEU A 19 -14.51 -8.04 9.18
N MET A 20 -15.13 -6.86 9.21
CA MET A 20 -16.59 -6.74 9.22
C MET A 20 -17.24 -7.27 7.94
N LEU A 21 -16.68 -6.98 6.77
CA LEU A 21 -17.15 -7.51 5.49
C LEU A 21 -17.07 -9.04 5.46
N GLY A 22 -15.99 -9.63 5.96
CA GLY A 22 -15.88 -11.07 6.09
C GLY A 22 -16.97 -11.67 6.99
N ARG A 23 -17.33 -11.01 8.09
CA ARG A 23 -18.47 -11.42 8.93
C ARG A 23 -19.81 -11.29 8.21
N VAL A 24 -19.98 -10.30 7.34
CA VAL A 24 -21.16 -10.20 6.46
C VAL A 24 -21.21 -11.39 5.51
N VAL A 25 -20.09 -11.77 4.89
CA VAL A 25 -20.01 -12.96 4.02
C VAL A 25 -20.45 -14.21 4.79
N GLU A 26 -19.91 -14.46 5.99
CA GLU A 26 -20.33 -15.60 6.83
C GLU A 26 -21.82 -15.58 7.15
N LYS A 27 -22.35 -14.41 7.52
CA LYS A 27 -23.76 -14.26 7.87
C LYS A 27 -24.69 -14.52 6.69
N VAL A 28 -24.33 -14.08 5.50
CA VAL A 28 -25.14 -14.22 4.28
C VAL A 28 -25.02 -15.63 3.69
N SER A 29 -23.80 -16.18 3.65
CA SER A 29 -23.54 -17.51 3.07
C SER A 29 -23.93 -18.67 4.00
N GLY A 30 -23.94 -18.43 5.31
CA GLY A 30 -24.20 -19.47 6.32
C GLY A 30 -23.01 -20.41 6.57
N VAL A 31 -21.83 -20.13 5.98
CA VAL A 31 -20.62 -20.96 6.15
C VAL A 31 -19.43 -20.11 6.62
N PRO A 32 -18.42 -20.72 7.28
CA PRO A 32 -17.20 -20.01 7.66
C PRO A 32 -16.50 -19.40 6.45
N TYR A 33 -15.87 -18.25 6.63
CA TYR A 33 -15.23 -17.48 5.55
C TYR A 33 -14.18 -18.28 4.77
N GLY A 34 -13.32 -19.05 5.46
CA GLY A 34 -12.35 -19.92 4.79
C GLY A 34 -12.99 -21.01 3.93
N THR A 35 -14.14 -21.56 4.38
CA THR A 35 -14.93 -22.52 3.60
C THR A 35 -15.53 -21.85 2.36
N PHE A 36 -16.09 -20.64 2.53
CA PHE A 36 -16.61 -19.85 1.41
C PHE A 36 -15.53 -19.58 0.36
N LEU A 37 -14.35 -19.10 0.78
CA LEU A 37 -13.21 -18.87 -0.13
C LEU A 37 -12.80 -20.14 -0.87
N ALA A 38 -12.66 -21.25 -0.14
CA ALA A 38 -12.25 -22.52 -0.74
C ALA A 38 -13.24 -23.00 -1.81
N GLN A 39 -14.53 -22.90 -1.53
CA GLN A 39 -15.59 -23.37 -2.43
C GLN A 39 -15.80 -22.50 -3.65
N HIS A 40 -15.76 -21.16 -3.47
CA HIS A 40 -16.15 -20.22 -4.51
C HIS A 40 -14.99 -19.61 -5.28
N ILE A 41 -13.77 -19.66 -4.73
CA ILE A 41 -12.60 -19.01 -5.34
C ILE A 41 -11.45 -20.00 -5.49
N LEU A 42 -10.89 -20.53 -4.40
CA LEU A 42 -9.60 -21.24 -4.45
C LEU A 42 -9.69 -22.54 -5.24
N THR A 43 -10.69 -23.37 -4.99
CA THR A 43 -10.89 -24.63 -5.71
C THR A 43 -11.26 -24.42 -7.17
N PRO A 44 -12.26 -23.57 -7.52
CA PRO A 44 -12.57 -23.31 -8.94
C PRO A 44 -11.41 -22.76 -9.76
N LEU A 45 -10.55 -21.94 -9.15
CA LEU A 45 -9.38 -21.38 -9.83
C LEU A 45 -8.13 -22.26 -9.77
N GLY A 46 -8.20 -23.40 -9.08
CA GLY A 46 -7.06 -24.29 -8.90
C GLY A 46 -5.91 -23.69 -8.10
N MET A 47 -6.22 -22.81 -7.13
CA MET A 47 -5.26 -22.18 -6.22
C MET A 47 -4.91 -23.12 -5.06
N ARG A 48 -4.23 -24.22 -5.38
CA ARG A 48 -4.01 -25.35 -4.45
C ARG A 48 -2.97 -25.06 -3.36
N ALA A 49 -2.12 -24.07 -3.57
CA ALA A 49 -1.10 -23.61 -2.61
C ALA A 49 -1.55 -22.37 -1.83
N THR A 50 -2.84 -22.05 -1.88
CA THR A 50 -3.43 -20.92 -1.12
C THR A 50 -4.31 -21.45 -0.01
N VAL A 51 -4.05 -20.99 1.22
CA VAL A 51 -4.79 -21.39 2.41
C VAL A 51 -5.18 -20.15 3.22
N TYR A 52 -6.33 -20.24 3.88
CA TYR A 52 -6.80 -19.18 4.76
C TYR A 52 -6.57 -19.57 6.23
N ASP A 53 -5.90 -18.68 6.96
CA ASP A 53 -5.64 -18.75 8.41
C ASP A 53 -5.16 -20.15 8.88
N PRO A 54 -4.09 -20.70 8.26
CA PRO A 54 -3.64 -22.04 8.59
C PRO A 54 -3.06 -22.11 10.01
N ALA A 55 -3.23 -23.26 10.65
CA ALA A 55 -2.55 -23.51 11.91
C ALA A 55 -1.04 -23.48 11.74
N PRO A 56 -0.28 -22.90 12.67
CA PRO A 56 1.18 -22.87 12.61
C PRO A 56 1.77 -24.29 12.47
N GLY A 57 2.73 -24.45 11.55
CA GLY A 57 3.45 -25.72 11.33
C GLY A 57 2.74 -26.78 10.52
N GLY A 58 1.58 -26.46 9.89
CA GLY A 58 0.74 -27.43 9.20
C GLY A 58 1.13 -27.80 7.75
N GLN A 59 2.01 -27.06 7.09
CA GLN A 59 2.46 -27.26 5.70
C GLN A 59 3.86 -26.69 5.49
N GLU A 60 4.46 -26.91 4.31
CA GLU A 60 5.69 -26.25 3.87
C GLU A 60 5.47 -24.73 3.69
N MET A 61 5.55 -23.99 4.79
CA MET A 61 5.39 -22.53 4.84
C MET A 61 6.78 -21.89 4.93
N ALA A 62 6.98 -20.78 4.24
CA ALA A 62 8.20 -20.01 4.39
C ALA A 62 8.33 -19.47 5.83
N SER A 63 9.53 -19.44 6.37
CA SER A 63 9.81 -18.75 7.63
C SER A 63 9.92 -17.25 7.36
N GLY A 64 9.23 -16.44 8.17
CA GLY A 64 9.32 -14.98 8.12
C GLY A 64 10.54 -14.45 8.85
N TYR A 65 11.07 -13.33 8.39
CA TYR A 65 12.21 -12.65 8.99
C TYR A 65 11.92 -11.18 9.22
N THR A 66 12.38 -10.68 10.36
CA THR A 66 12.36 -9.26 10.70
C THR A 66 13.77 -8.75 11.00
N SER A 67 13.97 -7.45 10.86
CA SER A 67 15.21 -6.78 11.23
C SER A 67 14.89 -5.48 11.95
N VAL A 68 15.59 -5.23 13.05
CA VAL A 68 15.47 -3.98 13.79
C VAL A 68 16.68 -3.10 13.46
N ALA A 69 16.42 -1.90 12.92
CA ALA A 69 17.43 -0.87 12.70
C ALA A 69 18.66 -1.36 11.90
N LEU A 70 18.47 -2.09 10.81
CA LEU A 70 19.52 -2.70 10.00
C LEU A 70 20.34 -3.79 10.73
N GLY A 71 19.79 -4.37 11.78
CA GLY A 71 20.39 -5.53 12.46
C GLY A 71 20.38 -6.78 11.57
N VAL A 72 20.99 -7.84 12.09
CA VAL A 72 20.93 -9.15 11.43
C VAL A 72 19.48 -9.64 11.39
N PRO A 73 18.96 -10.06 10.23
CA PRO A 73 17.63 -10.63 10.13
C PRO A 73 17.44 -11.82 11.08
N THR A 74 16.36 -11.83 11.82
CA THR A 74 15.99 -12.90 12.73
C THR A 74 14.64 -13.48 12.37
N PRO A 75 14.44 -14.82 12.54
CA PRO A 75 13.13 -15.41 12.34
C PRO A 75 12.10 -14.78 13.27
N VAL A 76 10.90 -14.57 12.78
CA VAL A 76 9.77 -14.09 13.56
C VAL A 76 8.58 -15.05 13.39
N PRO A 77 7.88 -15.42 14.48
CA PRO A 77 6.67 -16.22 14.35
C PRO A 77 5.58 -15.43 13.63
N PRO A 78 4.73 -16.12 12.84
CA PRO A 78 3.55 -15.48 12.27
C PRO A 78 2.60 -15.02 13.37
N GLU A 79 1.69 -14.13 13.03
CA GLU A 79 0.59 -13.72 13.89
C GLU A 79 -0.23 -14.95 14.32
N GLY A 80 -0.77 -14.88 15.54
CA GLY A 80 -1.63 -15.94 16.05
C GLY A 80 -2.89 -16.16 15.18
N ALA A 81 -3.36 -17.40 15.14
CA ALA A 81 -4.56 -17.77 14.38
C ALA A 81 -5.74 -16.85 14.71
N GLY A 82 -6.47 -16.42 13.69
CA GLY A 82 -7.60 -15.49 13.78
C GLY A 82 -7.22 -14.02 13.93
N TRP A 83 -5.94 -13.67 14.16
CA TRP A 83 -5.54 -12.27 14.37
C TRP A 83 -5.75 -11.41 13.11
N LEU A 84 -5.26 -11.88 11.97
CA LEU A 84 -5.41 -11.18 10.68
C LEU A 84 -6.81 -11.35 10.08
N GLY A 85 -7.43 -12.49 10.34
CA GLY A 85 -8.77 -12.82 9.89
C GLY A 85 -8.99 -12.50 8.41
N MET A 86 -10.18 -12.00 8.09
CA MET A 86 -10.57 -11.68 6.71
C MET A 86 -9.82 -10.49 6.10
N ALA A 87 -9.01 -9.78 6.89
CA ALA A 87 -8.24 -8.63 6.42
C ALA A 87 -6.86 -9.00 5.87
N GLY A 88 -6.32 -10.20 6.17
CA GLY A 88 -4.95 -10.50 5.75
C GLY A 88 -4.45 -11.92 5.99
N ALA A 89 -5.29 -12.87 6.41
CA ALA A 89 -4.85 -14.22 6.79
C ALA A 89 -4.67 -15.21 5.62
N LEU A 90 -4.56 -14.74 4.38
CA LEU A 90 -4.27 -15.62 3.24
C LEU A 90 -2.75 -15.88 3.13
N TRP A 91 -2.40 -17.16 3.08
CA TRP A 91 -1.06 -17.62 2.69
C TRP A 91 -1.14 -18.15 1.27
N SER A 92 -0.22 -17.72 0.42
CA SER A 92 -0.28 -18.03 -1.00
C SER A 92 1.11 -18.14 -1.64
N THR A 93 1.11 -18.45 -2.92
CA THR A 93 2.29 -18.40 -3.79
C THR A 93 2.07 -17.37 -4.90
N PRO A 94 3.15 -16.83 -5.52
CA PRO A 94 3.01 -15.96 -6.68
C PRO A 94 2.18 -16.60 -7.81
N GLY A 95 2.38 -17.91 -8.04
CA GLY A 95 1.65 -18.64 -9.07
C GLY A 95 0.14 -18.71 -8.83
N ASP A 96 -0.30 -18.86 -7.58
CA ASP A 96 -1.73 -18.86 -7.25
C ASP A 96 -2.33 -17.46 -7.32
N LEU A 97 -1.59 -16.42 -6.88
CA LEU A 97 -2.03 -15.04 -7.04
C LEU A 97 -2.21 -14.68 -8.53
N LEU A 98 -1.30 -15.09 -9.41
CA LEU A 98 -1.46 -14.86 -10.84
C LEU A 98 -2.68 -15.58 -11.43
N LYS A 99 -3.07 -16.76 -10.90
CA LYS A 99 -4.33 -17.42 -11.31
C LYS A 99 -5.55 -16.58 -10.94
N TRP A 100 -5.55 -16.01 -9.72
CA TRP A 100 -6.58 -15.08 -9.26
C TRP A 100 -6.65 -13.85 -10.16
N ASP A 101 -5.52 -13.17 -10.38
CA ASP A 101 -5.43 -11.94 -11.15
C ASP A 101 -5.94 -12.10 -12.56
N LEU A 102 -5.45 -13.14 -13.26
CA LEU A 102 -5.86 -13.44 -14.63
C LEU A 102 -7.32 -13.91 -14.71
N ALA A 103 -7.81 -14.63 -13.71
CA ALA A 103 -9.22 -15.02 -13.66
C ALA A 103 -10.13 -13.80 -13.46
N LEU A 104 -9.72 -12.84 -12.62
CA LEU A 104 -10.43 -11.59 -12.38
C LEU A 104 -10.54 -10.76 -13.67
N VAL A 105 -9.42 -10.51 -14.35
CA VAL A 105 -9.38 -9.73 -15.60
C VAL A 105 -10.14 -10.41 -16.73
N ASN A 106 -10.15 -11.73 -16.76
CA ASN A 106 -10.86 -12.51 -17.80
C ASN A 106 -12.34 -12.76 -17.49
N GLY A 107 -12.90 -12.11 -16.46
CA GLY A 107 -14.32 -12.21 -16.11
C GLY A 107 -14.75 -13.60 -15.62
N LYS A 108 -13.82 -14.41 -15.07
CA LYS A 108 -14.12 -15.75 -14.54
C LYS A 108 -14.57 -15.73 -13.09
N VAL A 109 -14.36 -14.62 -12.38
CA VAL A 109 -14.64 -14.49 -10.94
C VAL A 109 -15.89 -13.67 -10.68
N LEU A 110 -16.02 -12.55 -11.39
CA LEU A 110 -17.09 -11.58 -11.24
C LEU A 110 -17.79 -11.34 -12.58
N ASP A 111 -19.10 -11.05 -12.51
CA ASP A 111 -19.78 -10.44 -13.63
C ASP A 111 -19.23 -9.03 -13.91
N ARG A 112 -19.62 -8.46 -15.06
CA ARG A 112 -19.12 -7.15 -15.51
C ARG A 112 -19.41 -6.03 -14.53
N ASP A 113 -20.60 -5.99 -13.96
CA ASP A 113 -21.03 -4.89 -13.08
C ASP A 113 -20.32 -4.97 -11.74
N SER A 114 -20.15 -6.18 -11.20
CA SER A 114 -19.38 -6.44 -10.00
C SER A 114 -17.88 -6.12 -10.20
N TYR A 115 -17.33 -6.48 -11.38
CA TYR A 115 -15.96 -6.13 -11.74
C TYR A 115 -15.78 -4.61 -11.81
N LEU A 116 -16.66 -3.88 -12.48
CA LEU A 116 -16.62 -2.42 -12.55
C LEU A 116 -16.76 -1.81 -11.16
N THR A 117 -17.63 -2.35 -10.32
CA THR A 117 -17.79 -1.90 -8.94
C THR A 117 -16.49 -2.07 -8.13
N LEU A 118 -15.79 -3.19 -8.31
CA LEU A 118 -14.51 -3.47 -7.64
C LEU A 118 -13.42 -2.51 -8.10
N THR A 119 -13.32 -2.26 -9.41
CA THR A 119 -12.20 -1.57 -10.03
C THR A 119 -12.41 -0.05 -10.23
N THR A 120 -13.59 0.47 -9.89
CA THR A 120 -13.88 1.90 -9.96
C THR A 120 -13.58 2.59 -8.64
N PRO A 121 -12.71 3.60 -8.61
CA PRO A 121 -12.44 4.35 -7.39
C PRO A 121 -13.71 4.98 -6.82
N ARG A 122 -13.85 4.94 -5.51
CA ARG A 122 -14.91 5.68 -4.82
C ARG A 122 -14.61 7.17 -4.83
N HIS A 123 -15.65 7.98 -4.86
CA HIS A 123 -15.55 9.43 -4.77
C HIS A 123 -16.11 9.92 -3.42
N LEU A 124 -15.48 10.94 -2.88
CA LEU A 124 -15.95 11.67 -1.71
C LEU A 124 -17.13 12.58 -2.10
N ALA A 125 -17.85 13.10 -1.10
CA ALA A 125 -18.99 14.00 -1.32
C ALA A 125 -18.62 15.29 -2.08
N ASP A 126 -17.36 15.70 -2.04
CA ASP A 126 -16.82 16.83 -2.79
C ASP A 126 -16.33 16.48 -4.22
N GLY A 127 -16.54 15.25 -4.66
CA GLY A 127 -16.18 14.75 -5.99
C GLY A 127 -14.73 14.28 -6.13
N ARG A 128 -13.88 14.40 -5.09
CA ARG A 128 -12.51 13.88 -5.14
C ARG A 128 -12.50 12.36 -5.18
N SER A 129 -11.69 11.79 -6.07
CA SER A 129 -11.44 10.33 -6.10
C SER A 129 -10.62 9.92 -4.88
N THR A 130 -10.96 8.75 -4.32
CA THR A 130 -10.16 8.12 -3.26
C THR A 130 -8.96 7.34 -3.83
N GLY A 131 -8.92 7.09 -5.14
CA GLY A 131 -7.96 6.18 -5.75
C GLY A 131 -8.10 4.73 -5.28
N TYR A 132 -9.23 4.38 -4.63
CA TYR A 132 -9.44 3.05 -4.05
C TYR A 132 -10.83 2.52 -4.39
N GLY A 133 -10.88 1.32 -4.93
CA GLY A 133 -12.10 0.59 -5.25
C GLY A 133 -12.55 -0.29 -4.08
N CYS A 134 -13.04 -1.48 -4.36
CA CYS A 134 -13.43 -2.43 -3.34
C CYS A 134 -12.29 -3.40 -3.01
N GLY A 135 -11.26 -2.91 -2.32
CA GLY A 135 -10.10 -3.72 -1.92
C GLY A 135 -8.84 -3.51 -2.78
N GLU A 136 -8.91 -2.67 -3.81
CA GLU A 136 -7.80 -2.40 -4.72
C GLU A 136 -7.52 -0.90 -4.81
N GLY A 137 -6.24 -0.54 -4.75
CA GLY A 137 -5.78 0.76 -5.21
C GLY A 137 -5.93 0.83 -6.72
N VAL A 138 -6.54 1.90 -7.21
CA VAL A 138 -6.78 2.13 -8.63
C VAL A 138 -6.03 3.37 -9.05
N SER A 139 -5.06 3.22 -9.94
CA SER A 139 -4.30 4.33 -10.49
C SER A 139 -4.45 4.39 -12.00
N ASP A 140 -4.78 5.58 -12.50
CA ASP A 140 -4.78 5.89 -13.93
C ASP A 140 -3.35 6.30 -14.30
N ARG A 141 -2.79 5.62 -15.30
CA ARG A 141 -1.46 5.85 -15.82
C ARG A 141 -1.48 6.45 -17.22
N GLY A 142 -2.59 7.12 -17.58
CA GLY A 142 -2.81 7.71 -18.90
C GLY A 142 -3.16 6.68 -19.97
N GLU A 143 -2.27 5.71 -20.23
CA GLU A 143 -2.51 4.66 -21.22
C GLU A 143 -3.15 3.39 -20.64
N ALA A 144 -3.08 3.21 -19.33
CA ALA A 144 -3.63 2.03 -18.65
C ALA A 144 -4.02 2.30 -17.21
N VAL A 145 -5.15 1.73 -16.81
CA VAL A 145 -5.51 1.59 -15.39
C VAL A 145 -4.66 0.48 -14.78
N VAL A 146 -4.12 0.74 -13.60
CA VAL A 146 -3.38 -0.23 -12.79
C VAL A 146 -4.13 -0.47 -11.50
N LEU A 147 -4.44 -1.72 -11.23
CA LEU A 147 -5.01 -2.16 -9.96
C LEU A 147 -3.87 -2.71 -9.09
N SER A 148 -3.82 -2.37 -7.82
CA SER A 148 -2.77 -2.89 -6.96
C SER A 148 -3.15 -2.91 -5.49
N HIS A 149 -2.63 -3.90 -4.77
CA HIS A 149 -2.65 -3.90 -3.32
C HIS A 149 -1.32 -4.39 -2.76
N ALA A 150 -0.94 -3.88 -1.60
CA ALA A 150 0.23 -4.32 -0.86
C ALA A 150 -0.19 -4.93 0.47
N GLY A 151 0.63 -5.82 1.00
CA GLY A 151 0.47 -6.41 2.32
C GLY A 151 1.78 -6.40 3.08
N ALA A 152 1.69 -6.21 4.40
CA ALA A 152 2.80 -6.36 5.31
C ALA A 152 2.28 -6.96 6.62
N VAL A 153 2.90 -8.03 7.05
CA VAL A 153 2.66 -8.74 8.31
C VAL A 153 4.00 -9.13 8.89
N SER A 154 4.02 -9.68 10.12
CA SER A 154 5.28 -10.08 10.77
C SER A 154 6.09 -11.02 9.87
N GLY A 155 7.26 -10.55 9.46
CA GLY A 155 8.21 -11.32 8.65
C GLY A 155 7.87 -11.46 7.17
N PHE A 156 6.85 -10.79 6.64
CA PHE A 156 6.46 -10.92 5.23
C PHE A 156 5.99 -9.60 4.63
N THR A 157 6.32 -9.39 3.37
CA THR A 157 5.69 -8.35 2.54
C THR A 157 5.20 -8.93 1.22
N ALA A 158 4.12 -8.34 0.72
CA ALA A 158 3.48 -8.71 -0.52
C ALA A 158 3.16 -7.47 -1.36
N SER A 159 3.21 -7.61 -2.66
CA SER A 159 2.68 -6.61 -3.61
C SER A 159 2.05 -7.33 -4.79
N ASN A 160 0.78 -7.08 -5.00
CA ASN A 160 0.04 -7.56 -6.16
C ASN A 160 -0.31 -6.39 -7.06
N THR A 161 -0.20 -6.56 -8.37
CA THR A 161 -0.47 -5.50 -9.35
C THR A 161 -1.04 -6.12 -10.62
N ILE A 162 -2.13 -5.57 -11.10
CA ILE A 162 -2.83 -6.03 -12.31
C ILE A 162 -2.88 -4.88 -13.31
N VAL A 163 -2.61 -5.16 -14.56
CA VAL A 163 -2.77 -4.25 -15.71
C VAL A 163 -3.86 -4.83 -16.62
N PRO A 164 -5.13 -4.45 -16.43
CA PRO A 164 -6.24 -5.04 -17.18
C PRO A 164 -6.12 -4.89 -18.69
N ALA A 165 -5.65 -3.74 -19.17
CA ALA A 165 -5.53 -3.43 -20.60
C ALA A 165 -4.60 -4.39 -21.37
N THR A 166 -3.59 -4.94 -20.70
CA THR A 166 -2.62 -5.87 -21.28
C THR A 166 -2.80 -7.30 -20.79
N HIS A 167 -3.82 -7.58 -19.98
CA HIS A 167 -4.04 -8.87 -19.30
C HIS A 167 -2.78 -9.37 -18.59
N SER A 168 -2.06 -8.45 -17.95
CA SER A 168 -0.81 -8.72 -17.26
C SER A 168 -0.96 -8.55 -15.75
N ALA A 169 -0.18 -9.32 -14.98
CA ALA A 169 -0.15 -9.18 -13.53
C ALA A 169 1.26 -9.39 -13.00
N ILE A 170 1.53 -8.82 -11.81
CA ILE A 170 2.79 -8.92 -11.08
C ILE A 170 2.46 -9.33 -9.66
N ALA A 171 2.88 -10.50 -9.23
CA ALA A 171 2.77 -10.97 -7.85
C ALA A 171 4.16 -11.08 -7.23
N LEU A 172 4.46 -10.25 -6.24
CA LEU A 172 5.72 -10.24 -5.50
C LEU A 172 5.44 -10.60 -4.05
N LEU A 173 6.09 -11.65 -3.57
CA LEU A 173 6.02 -12.10 -2.19
C LEU A 173 7.44 -12.24 -1.65
N THR A 174 7.67 -11.73 -0.44
CA THR A 174 8.93 -11.93 0.27
C THR A 174 8.69 -12.37 1.70
N ASN A 175 9.59 -13.16 2.23
CA ASN A 175 9.59 -13.61 3.61
C ASN A 175 10.46 -12.69 4.50
N GLN A 176 10.33 -11.38 4.29
CA GLN A 176 10.95 -10.34 5.12
C GLN A 176 10.03 -9.11 5.22
N ASP A 177 10.01 -8.43 6.36
CA ASP A 177 9.19 -7.24 6.62
C ASP A 177 9.99 -5.92 6.64
N PHE A 178 11.30 -5.99 6.40
CA PHE A 178 12.22 -4.85 6.46
C PHE A 178 12.70 -4.35 5.09
N GLY A 179 12.14 -4.87 4.00
CA GLY A 179 12.46 -4.46 2.63
C GLY A 179 11.25 -3.83 1.91
N SER A 180 11.53 -3.11 0.84
CA SER A 180 10.49 -2.54 -0.04
C SER A 180 10.43 -3.28 -1.38
N LEU A 181 9.26 -3.73 -1.77
CA LEU A 181 8.98 -4.28 -3.09
C LEU A 181 8.70 -3.19 -4.15
N GLY A 182 8.65 -1.92 -3.72
CA GLY A 182 8.25 -0.81 -4.58
C GLY A 182 9.14 -0.62 -5.81
N ASP A 183 10.46 -0.70 -5.65
CA ASP A 183 11.41 -0.53 -6.75
C ASP A 183 11.31 -1.67 -7.77
N LEU A 184 11.30 -2.91 -7.28
CA LEU A 184 11.18 -4.08 -8.14
C LEU A 184 9.84 -4.04 -8.90
N ARG A 185 8.73 -3.73 -8.21
CA ARG A 185 7.43 -3.56 -8.83
C ARG A 185 7.44 -2.49 -9.92
N ARG A 186 8.03 -1.31 -9.66
CA ARG A 186 8.14 -0.23 -10.64
C ARG A 186 8.96 -0.64 -11.86
N ALA A 187 10.09 -1.29 -11.64
CA ALA A 187 10.96 -1.74 -12.73
C ALA A 187 10.26 -2.74 -13.66
N ILE A 188 9.50 -3.69 -13.09
CA ILE A 188 8.71 -4.65 -13.88
C ILE A 188 7.54 -3.93 -14.57
N LEU A 189 6.80 -3.08 -13.85
CA LEU A 189 5.65 -2.37 -14.40
C LEU A 189 6.04 -1.47 -15.57
N ALA A 190 7.21 -0.82 -15.52
CA ALA A 190 7.73 -0.01 -16.61
C ALA A 190 7.99 -0.79 -17.92
N GLN A 191 8.14 -2.12 -17.85
CA GLN A 191 8.23 -2.98 -19.04
C GLN A 191 6.84 -3.31 -19.61
N LEU A 192 5.80 -3.26 -18.77
CA LEU A 192 4.43 -3.58 -19.16
C LEU A 192 3.67 -2.32 -19.63
N ILE A 193 4.02 -1.17 -19.07
CA ILE A 193 3.43 0.15 -19.39
C ILE A 193 4.58 1.13 -19.59
N PRO A 194 4.95 1.47 -20.84
CA PRO A 194 6.13 2.30 -21.15
C PRO A 194 6.03 3.74 -20.62
N HIS A 195 4.85 4.28 -20.46
CA HIS A 195 4.64 5.66 -20.01
C HIS A 195 3.87 5.71 -18.69
N VAL A 196 4.42 6.43 -17.74
CA VAL A 196 3.78 6.74 -16.46
C VAL A 196 3.66 8.25 -16.36
N ASP A 197 2.48 8.79 -16.59
CA ASP A 197 2.24 10.20 -16.34
C ASP A 197 2.13 10.45 -14.84
N VAL A 198 2.97 11.37 -14.36
CA VAL A 198 2.83 11.91 -13.01
C VAL A 198 1.92 13.12 -13.08
N PRO A 199 0.92 13.25 -12.21
CA PRO A 199 -0.01 14.36 -12.26
C PRO A 199 0.72 15.70 -12.18
N GLU A 200 0.21 16.72 -12.84
CA GLU A 200 0.73 18.07 -12.72
C GLU A 200 0.44 18.59 -11.32
N ILE A 201 1.52 18.86 -10.57
CA ILE A 201 1.45 19.32 -9.20
C ILE A 201 1.78 20.82 -9.15
N ARG A 202 0.89 21.60 -8.57
CA ARG A 202 1.14 23.02 -8.34
C ARG A 202 2.27 23.23 -7.35
N GLY A 203 2.97 24.35 -7.49
CA GLY A 203 4.07 24.74 -6.57
C GLY A 203 5.44 24.19 -6.97
N PRO A 204 6.38 24.08 -6.02
CA PRO A 204 7.75 23.73 -6.32
C PRO A 204 7.89 22.27 -6.76
N PRO A 205 8.91 21.93 -7.57
CA PRO A 205 9.23 20.54 -7.89
C PRO A 205 9.42 19.67 -6.65
N ALA A 206 9.16 18.37 -6.77
CA ALA A 206 9.22 17.40 -5.67
C ALA A 206 10.50 17.50 -4.82
N LEU A 207 11.66 17.61 -5.47
CA LEU A 207 12.95 17.75 -4.78
C LEU A 207 13.01 19.00 -3.89
N GLN A 208 12.50 20.13 -4.39
CA GLN A 208 12.50 21.37 -3.61
C GLN A 208 11.51 21.28 -2.45
N ALA A 209 10.30 20.78 -2.69
CA ALA A 209 9.28 20.59 -1.65
C ALA A 209 9.80 19.66 -0.54
N ALA A 210 10.35 18.51 -0.89
CA ALA A 210 10.92 17.56 0.06
C ALA A 210 12.09 18.13 0.86
N THR A 211 13.02 18.80 0.18
CA THR A 211 14.19 19.42 0.83
C THR A 211 13.75 20.50 1.81
N ALA A 212 12.79 21.33 1.44
CA ALA A 212 12.24 22.35 2.31
C ALA A 212 11.55 21.73 3.54
N PHE A 213 10.75 20.69 3.33
CA PHE A 213 10.05 20.00 4.40
C PHE A 213 11.01 19.28 5.37
N LEU A 214 12.02 18.58 4.87
CA LEU A 214 13.05 17.96 5.69
C LEU A 214 13.77 18.99 6.59
N ARG A 215 14.08 20.18 6.06
CA ARG A 215 14.66 21.28 6.84
C ARG A 215 13.72 21.80 7.92
N GLN A 216 12.42 21.82 7.63
CA GLN A 216 11.39 22.22 8.62
C GLN A 216 11.30 21.20 9.74
N LEU A 217 11.31 19.89 9.42
CA LEU A 217 11.35 18.81 10.42
C LEU A 217 12.61 18.88 11.29
N GLN A 218 13.78 19.20 10.73
CA GLN A 218 15.01 19.42 11.51
C GLN A 218 14.87 20.58 12.52
N LYS A 219 14.10 21.60 12.19
CA LYS A 219 13.84 22.72 13.10
C LYS A 219 12.74 22.41 14.11
N GLY A 220 11.98 21.32 13.92
CA GLY A 220 10.79 21.00 14.70
C GLY A 220 9.61 21.96 14.45
N GLN A 221 9.58 22.61 13.28
CA GLN A 221 8.54 23.56 12.88
C GLN A 221 8.17 23.28 11.43
N VAL A 222 6.89 23.35 11.10
CA VAL A 222 6.39 23.12 9.74
C VAL A 222 5.45 24.23 9.30
N ASP A 223 5.49 24.54 8.02
CA ASP A 223 4.50 25.41 7.39
C ASP A 223 3.20 24.62 7.19
N ARG A 224 2.24 24.89 8.05
CA ARG A 224 0.94 24.21 8.04
C ARG A 224 0.15 24.45 6.75
N ALA A 225 0.33 25.60 6.10
CA ALA A 225 -0.35 25.91 4.85
C ALA A 225 0.11 25.04 3.67
N ALA A 226 1.35 24.53 3.74
CA ALA A 226 1.91 23.61 2.75
C ALA A 226 1.53 22.15 2.99
N LEU A 227 0.72 21.85 4.00
CA LEU A 227 0.29 20.49 4.35
C LEU A 227 -1.21 20.31 4.11
N ALA A 228 -1.61 19.10 3.75
CA ALA A 228 -3.01 18.72 3.80
C ALA A 228 -3.48 18.65 5.28
N ASP A 229 -4.76 18.88 5.49
CA ASP A 229 -5.32 19.08 6.85
C ASP A 229 -5.04 17.88 7.77
N ASP A 230 -5.22 16.67 7.28
CA ASP A 230 -4.99 15.45 8.07
C ASP A 230 -3.52 15.27 8.44
N PHE A 231 -2.61 15.52 7.50
CA PHE A 231 -1.19 15.42 7.78
C PHE A 231 -0.72 16.57 8.70
N SER A 232 -1.27 17.75 8.53
CA SER A 232 -1.05 18.86 9.44
C SER A 232 -1.50 18.52 10.87
N ALA A 233 -2.67 17.92 11.04
CA ALA A 233 -3.16 17.48 12.34
C ALA A 233 -2.32 16.31 12.92
N TYR A 234 -1.84 15.41 12.08
CA TYR A 234 -0.97 14.30 12.49
C TYR A 234 0.36 14.76 13.10
N LEU A 235 0.92 15.88 12.62
CA LEU A 235 2.20 16.42 13.09
C LEU A 235 2.02 17.21 14.40
N THR A 236 1.79 16.49 15.51
CA THR A 236 1.70 17.09 16.85
C THR A 236 3.06 17.65 17.30
N PRO A 237 3.10 18.53 18.33
CA PRO A 237 4.35 19.03 18.90
C PRO A 237 5.32 17.92 19.31
N GLU A 238 4.81 16.83 19.86
CA GLU A 238 5.62 15.69 20.30
C GLU A 238 6.24 14.97 19.09
N ARG A 239 5.48 14.77 17.99
CA ARG A 239 5.99 14.15 16.76
C ARG A 239 7.02 15.04 16.09
N LEU A 240 6.82 16.35 16.07
CA LEU A 240 7.81 17.29 15.54
C LEU A 240 9.10 17.30 16.38
N ALA A 241 9.00 17.23 17.70
CA ALA A 241 10.15 17.09 18.58
C ALA A 241 10.90 15.76 18.33
N GLY A 242 10.17 14.66 18.14
CA GLY A 242 10.73 13.36 17.76
C GLY A 242 11.47 13.42 16.41
N ALA A 243 10.84 13.98 15.37
CA ALA A 243 11.43 14.16 14.06
C ALA A 243 12.71 15.03 14.12
N ARG A 244 12.67 16.15 14.86
CA ARG A 244 13.83 17.00 15.09
C ARG A 244 15.00 16.22 15.72
N LYS A 245 14.74 15.37 16.70
CA LYS A 245 15.77 14.53 17.35
C LYS A 245 16.36 13.53 16.37
N THR A 246 15.52 12.84 15.63
CA THR A 246 15.93 11.78 14.67
C THR A 246 16.70 12.34 13.48
N LEU A 247 16.30 13.52 12.98
CA LEU A 247 16.89 14.18 11.83
C LEU A 247 17.93 15.25 12.21
N ALA A 248 18.45 15.26 13.44
CA ALA A 248 19.34 16.31 13.94
C ALA A 248 20.67 16.43 13.18
N ALA A 249 21.17 15.33 12.60
CA ALA A 249 22.40 15.35 11.81
C ALA A 249 22.18 16.01 10.46
N ARG A 250 23.28 16.44 9.83
CA ARG A 250 23.24 17.10 8.51
C ARG A 250 22.52 16.20 7.48
N ILE A 251 21.48 16.73 6.85
CA ILE A 251 20.84 16.11 5.68
C ILE A 251 21.61 16.55 4.42
N SER A 252 21.96 15.58 3.60
CA SER A 252 22.72 15.79 2.34
C SER A 252 22.32 14.78 1.28
N ALA A 253 22.75 15.03 0.02
CA ALA A 253 22.50 14.16 -1.11
C ALA A 253 21.00 13.82 -1.31
N VAL A 254 20.13 14.82 -1.13
CA VAL A 254 18.68 14.62 -1.36
C VAL A 254 18.46 14.52 -2.87
N GLU A 255 17.88 13.42 -3.30
CA GLU A 255 17.52 13.17 -4.69
C GLU A 255 16.12 12.54 -4.79
N VAL A 256 15.47 12.74 -5.92
CA VAL A 256 14.23 12.03 -6.27
C VAL A 256 14.61 10.77 -7.04
N ALA A 257 14.52 9.62 -6.39
CA ALA A 257 14.84 8.32 -6.97
C ALA A 257 13.74 7.81 -7.92
N GLY A 258 12.50 8.26 -7.72
CA GLY A 258 11.37 7.91 -8.58
C GLY A 258 10.17 8.79 -8.32
N ARG A 259 9.29 8.86 -9.30
CA ARG A 259 7.99 9.52 -9.21
C ARG A 259 6.91 8.58 -9.74
N ALA A 260 5.76 8.60 -9.11
CA ALA A 260 4.60 7.82 -9.53
C ALA A 260 3.32 8.61 -9.24
N GLU A 261 2.24 8.18 -9.82
CA GLU A 261 0.89 8.62 -9.47
C GLU A 261 0.24 7.60 -8.53
N ARG A 262 -0.52 8.08 -7.55
CA ARG A 262 -1.37 7.23 -6.72
C ARG A 262 -2.58 8.02 -6.22
N GLY A 263 -3.76 7.63 -6.69
CA GLY A 263 -5.01 8.25 -6.26
C GLY A 263 -5.09 9.74 -6.60
N GLY A 264 -4.61 10.15 -7.76
CA GLY A 264 -4.56 11.55 -8.20
C GLY A 264 -3.45 12.37 -7.54
N MET A 265 -2.58 11.75 -6.75
CA MET A 265 -1.45 12.41 -6.08
C MET A 265 -0.12 12.04 -6.74
N GLU A 266 0.84 12.94 -6.66
CA GLU A 266 2.24 12.58 -6.90
C GLU A 266 2.79 11.80 -5.70
N VAL A 267 3.43 10.68 -5.96
CA VAL A 267 4.27 9.97 -4.99
C VAL A 267 5.72 10.12 -5.42
N ALA A 268 6.49 10.88 -4.65
CA ALA A 268 7.93 11.03 -4.88
C ALA A 268 8.70 10.16 -3.89
N GLU A 269 9.51 9.26 -4.41
CA GLU A 269 10.49 8.53 -3.62
C GLU A 269 11.78 9.33 -3.55
N LEU A 270 12.27 9.49 -2.36
CA LEU A 270 13.44 10.30 -2.05
C LEU A 270 14.53 9.43 -1.45
N ARG A 271 15.77 9.68 -1.83
CA ARG A 271 16.97 9.16 -1.17
C ARG A 271 17.80 10.30 -0.63
N PHE A 272 18.34 10.15 0.55
CA PHE A 272 19.18 11.16 1.19
C PHE A 272 20.06 10.55 2.28
N ARG A 273 20.89 11.37 2.89
CA ARG A 273 21.70 10.97 4.03
C ARG A 273 21.39 11.84 5.24
N VAL A 274 21.38 11.21 6.43
CA VAL A 274 21.29 11.88 7.72
C VAL A 274 22.61 11.61 8.46
N GLY A 275 23.56 12.53 8.38
CA GLY A 275 24.96 12.30 8.77
C GLY A 275 25.58 11.20 7.91
N ALA A 276 26.04 10.11 8.52
CA ALA A 276 26.60 8.95 7.83
C ALA A 276 25.54 7.93 7.37
N ARG A 277 24.31 7.97 7.91
CA ARG A 277 23.26 6.98 7.62
C ARG A 277 22.58 7.30 6.27
N ALA A 278 22.30 6.26 5.49
CA ALA A 278 21.38 6.35 4.36
C ALA A 278 19.93 6.43 4.89
N ALA A 279 19.10 7.17 4.20
CA ALA A 279 17.69 7.29 4.50
C ALA A 279 16.88 7.44 3.20
N ALA A 280 15.64 7.04 3.25
CA ALA A 280 14.68 7.24 2.17
C ALA A 280 13.39 7.86 2.72
N ALA A 281 12.60 8.47 1.83
CA ALA A 281 11.26 8.89 2.18
C ALA A 281 10.30 8.73 1.00
N LEU A 282 9.03 8.48 1.33
CA LEU A 282 7.92 8.64 0.40
C LEU A 282 7.19 9.94 0.73
N MET A 283 7.05 10.80 -0.25
CA MET A 283 6.28 12.04 -0.14
C MET A 283 5.08 11.97 -1.09
N TYR A 284 3.90 12.10 -0.52
CA TYR A 284 2.65 12.23 -1.28
C TYR A 284 2.26 13.69 -1.37
N ARG A 285 1.97 14.17 -2.57
CA ARG A 285 1.48 15.52 -2.79
C ARG A 285 0.18 15.52 -3.57
N THR A 286 -0.77 16.29 -3.10
CA THR A 286 -2.03 16.57 -3.79
C THR A 286 -1.80 17.49 -5.00
N PRO A 287 -2.72 17.53 -5.99
CA PRO A 287 -2.57 18.38 -7.18
C PRO A 287 -2.41 19.89 -6.86
N ASP A 288 -2.94 20.37 -5.73
CA ASP A 288 -2.74 21.74 -5.26
C ASP A 288 -1.36 21.98 -4.61
N GLY A 289 -0.50 20.96 -4.57
CA GLY A 289 0.89 21.05 -4.12
C GLY A 289 1.11 20.81 -2.64
N LYS A 290 0.06 20.53 -1.87
CA LYS A 290 0.19 20.24 -0.43
C LYS A 290 0.75 18.86 -0.18
N ILE A 291 1.58 18.73 0.86
CA ILE A 291 2.08 17.44 1.30
C ILE A 291 0.98 16.73 2.10
N GLN A 292 0.52 15.59 1.58
CA GLN A 292 -0.48 14.72 2.21
C GLN A 292 0.13 13.72 3.18
N GLU A 293 1.35 13.28 2.89
CA GLU A 293 2.07 12.31 3.70
C GLU A 293 3.58 12.43 3.44
N PHE A 294 4.37 12.15 4.46
CA PHE A 294 5.83 12.11 4.36
C PHE A 294 6.37 11.04 5.31
N LEU A 295 6.70 9.87 4.76
CA LEU A 295 7.22 8.72 5.49
C LEU A 295 8.73 8.65 5.33
N VAL A 296 9.47 8.69 6.43
CA VAL A 296 10.93 8.50 6.44
C VAL A 296 11.24 7.10 6.93
N TYR A 297 12.09 6.39 6.19
CA TYR A 297 12.51 5.02 6.51
C TYR A 297 13.98 4.78 6.14
N GLU A 298 14.54 3.68 6.59
CA GLU A 298 15.87 3.24 6.18
C GLU A 298 15.73 2.37 4.92
N PRO A 299 16.49 2.66 3.84
CA PRO A 299 16.37 2.00 2.54
C PRO A 299 16.90 0.57 2.56
#